data_1d4edf52b2636e9f9f0186653d97229e
#
_entry.id   1d4edf52b2636e9f9f0186653d97229e
#
_cell.length_a   1.000
_cell.length_b   1.000
_cell.length_c   1.000
_cell.angle_alpha   90.00
_cell.angle_beta   90.00
_cell.angle_gamma   90.00
#
_symmetry.space_group_name_H-M   'P 1'
#
loop_
_entity.id
_entity.type
_entity.pdbx_description
1 polymer ?
#
loop_
_entity_poly.entity_id
_entity_poly.type
_entity_poly.pdbx_seq_one_letter_code
_entity_poly.pdbx_strand_id
1 'polypeptide(L)'
;MSTPALELTGLKKSFGKAEIIRGIDLSIGKAERHAVIGPNGAGKSTLFNLITARFAPSAGTVKLHGEDLAGLEPFQINRKGLSRSFQITNIFPAMSVFENVRCALLWSQGYKYSFWNLVNRSRELTEGADRILDQINLLERRN
;
A
#
# COMPACT_ATOMS: atom_id res chain seq x y z
N MET A 1 20.22 18.02 -2.66
CA MET A 1 18.82 17.93 -2.20
C MET A 1 18.45 16.48 -2.15
N SER A 2 17.88 15.98 -1.06
CA SER A 2 17.47 14.58 -0.96
C SER A 2 16.20 14.35 -1.80
N THR A 3 16.14 13.22 -2.51
CA THR A 3 14.96 12.83 -3.29
C THR A 3 13.75 12.65 -2.35
N PRO A 4 12.60 13.30 -2.64
CA PRO A 4 11.39 13.09 -1.86
C PRO A 4 10.96 11.61 -1.81
N ALA A 5 10.34 11.20 -0.71
CA ALA A 5 9.74 9.87 -0.63
C ALA A 5 8.53 9.76 -1.55
N LEU A 6 7.70 10.80 -1.61
CA LEU A 6 6.55 10.89 -2.52
C LEU A 6 6.49 12.31 -3.11
N GLU A 7 6.27 12.40 -4.42
CA GLU A 7 6.10 13.69 -5.12
C GLU A 7 4.89 13.62 -6.05
N LEU A 8 4.03 14.62 -5.95
CA LEU A 8 2.89 14.84 -6.84
C LEU A 8 3.15 16.13 -7.58
N THR A 9 3.00 16.15 -8.91
CA THR A 9 3.19 17.35 -9.72
C THR A 9 1.99 17.55 -10.63
N GLY A 10 1.28 18.67 -10.43
CA GLY A 10 0.13 19.07 -11.23
C GLY A 10 -0.96 18.02 -11.31
N LEU A 11 -1.14 17.21 -10.27
CA LEU A 11 -2.00 16.02 -10.28
C LEU A 11 -3.47 16.40 -10.45
N LYS A 12 -4.13 15.87 -11.50
CA LYS A 12 -5.54 16.13 -11.80
C LYS A 12 -6.33 14.85 -11.96
N LYS A 13 -7.61 14.88 -11.60
CA LYS A 13 -8.55 13.81 -11.86
C LYS A 13 -9.94 14.32 -12.14
N SER A 14 -10.49 13.90 -13.28
CA SER A 14 -11.88 14.13 -13.65
C SER A 14 -12.59 12.79 -13.87
N PHE A 15 -13.88 12.73 -13.56
CA PHE A 15 -14.79 11.66 -13.91
C PHE A 15 -15.90 12.23 -14.77
N GLY A 16 -15.81 11.97 -16.09
CA GLY A 16 -16.65 12.65 -17.07
C GLY A 16 -16.42 14.16 -17.02
N LYS A 17 -17.48 14.94 -16.76
CA LYS A 17 -17.42 16.41 -16.64
C LYS A 17 -17.06 16.92 -15.24
N ALA A 18 -17.03 16.04 -14.25
CA ALA A 18 -16.75 16.41 -12.86
C ALA A 18 -15.24 16.41 -12.58
N GLU A 19 -14.67 17.57 -12.34
CA GLU A 19 -13.29 17.76 -11.92
C GLU A 19 -13.17 17.60 -10.40
N ILE A 20 -12.59 16.50 -9.95
CA ILE A 20 -12.47 16.15 -8.51
C ILE A 20 -11.13 16.65 -7.95
N ILE A 21 -10.04 16.44 -8.67
CA ILE A 21 -8.70 16.92 -8.32
C ILE A 21 -8.27 17.90 -9.41
N ARG A 22 -7.95 19.15 -9.01
CA ARG A 22 -7.79 20.27 -9.93
C ARG A 22 -6.34 20.75 -10.11
N GLY A 23 -5.41 19.95 -9.71
CA GLY A 23 -3.97 20.24 -9.74
C GLY A 23 -3.42 20.29 -8.32
N ILE A 24 -2.79 19.19 -7.90
CA ILE A 24 -2.13 19.08 -6.59
C ILE A 24 -0.64 18.96 -6.84
N ASP A 25 0.12 19.85 -6.20
CA ASP A 25 1.56 19.76 -6.05
C ASP A 25 1.86 19.45 -4.58
N LEU A 26 2.58 18.37 -4.31
CA LEU A 26 2.93 17.94 -2.97
C LEU A 26 4.27 17.22 -3.00
N SER A 27 5.14 17.53 -2.07
CA SER A 27 6.39 16.83 -1.87
C SER A 27 6.48 16.38 -0.41
N ILE A 28 6.69 15.08 -0.20
CA ILE A 28 6.81 14.47 1.14
C ILE A 28 8.22 13.92 1.26
N GLY A 29 8.97 14.43 2.23
CA GLY A 29 10.31 13.98 2.54
C GLY A 29 10.31 12.60 3.25
N LYS A 30 11.50 12.02 3.36
CA LYS A 30 11.69 10.77 4.10
C LYS A 30 11.37 10.98 5.59
N ALA A 31 10.61 10.07 6.20
CA ALA A 31 10.17 10.10 7.60
C ALA A 31 9.23 11.27 7.97
N GLU A 32 8.74 12.04 7.02
CA GLU A 32 7.71 13.04 7.27
C GLU A 32 6.32 12.40 7.46
N ARG A 33 5.47 13.13 8.17
CA ARG A 33 4.07 12.77 8.42
C ARG A 33 3.17 13.89 7.93
N HIS A 34 2.31 13.59 6.98
CA HIS A 34 1.36 14.52 6.41
C HIS A 34 -0.08 14.06 6.65
N ALA A 35 -0.96 15.01 6.96
CA ALA A 35 -2.40 14.76 7.09
C ALA A 35 -3.16 15.48 5.97
N VAL A 36 -4.07 14.75 5.31
CA VAL A 36 -4.99 15.33 4.33
C VAL A 36 -6.34 15.54 5.01
N ILE A 37 -6.69 16.80 5.26
CA ILE A 37 -7.93 17.22 5.91
C ILE A 37 -8.86 17.93 4.93
N GLY A 38 -10.16 17.82 5.19
CA GLY A 38 -11.21 18.46 4.38
C GLY A 38 -12.56 17.76 4.57
N PRO A 39 -13.66 18.40 4.11
CA PRO A 39 -15.00 17.87 4.24
C PRO A 39 -15.21 16.55 3.45
N ASN A 40 -16.35 15.90 3.67
CA ASN A 40 -16.74 14.76 2.84
C ASN A 40 -16.94 15.23 1.40
N GLY A 41 -16.52 14.42 0.44
CA GLY A 41 -16.56 14.78 -0.99
C GLY A 41 -15.39 15.66 -1.49
N ALA A 42 -14.48 16.15 -0.62
CA ALA A 42 -13.34 16.99 -1.03
C ALA A 42 -12.27 16.28 -1.89
N GLY A 43 -12.48 15.03 -2.28
CA GLY A 43 -11.54 14.28 -3.13
C GLY A 43 -10.43 13.53 -2.38
N LYS A 44 -10.43 13.51 -1.02
CA LYS A 44 -9.39 12.83 -0.23
C LYS A 44 -9.19 11.37 -0.65
N SER A 45 -10.27 10.59 -0.73
CA SER A 45 -10.20 9.18 -1.16
C SER A 45 -9.74 9.04 -2.62
N THR A 46 -10.12 10.00 -3.48
CA THR A 46 -9.66 10.05 -4.88
C THR A 46 -8.16 10.29 -4.95
N LEU A 47 -7.63 11.21 -4.13
CA LEU A 47 -6.20 11.46 -4.05
C LEU A 47 -5.43 10.20 -3.64
N PHE A 48 -5.86 9.50 -2.57
CA PHE A 48 -5.24 8.23 -2.18
C PHE A 48 -5.36 7.14 -3.24
N ASN A 49 -6.46 7.10 -3.99
CA ASN A 49 -6.62 6.15 -5.10
C ASN A 49 -5.68 6.47 -6.28
N LEU A 50 -5.38 7.74 -6.53
CA LEU A 50 -4.37 8.15 -7.53
C LEU A 50 -2.96 7.76 -7.09
N ILE A 51 -2.59 8.06 -5.85
CA ILE A 51 -1.26 7.73 -5.29
C ILE A 51 -1.01 6.21 -5.33
N THR A 52 -2.05 5.41 -5.10
CA THR A 52 -1.94 3.93 -5.09
C THR A 52 -2.30 3.28 -6.43
N ALA A 53 -2.38 4.07 -7.51
CA ALA A 53 -2.72 3.66 -8.88
C ALA A 53 -4.03 2.85 -9.03
N ARG A 54 -4.97 2.94 -8.08
CA ARG A 54 -6.34 2.42 -8.28
C ARG A 54 -7.10 3.22 -9.33
N PHE A 55 -6.73 4.49 -9.52
CA PHE A 55 -7.19 5.35 -10.60
C PHE A 55 -5.98 5.93 -11.32
N ALA A 56 -6.02 5.92 -12.64
CA ALA A 56 -5.07 6.69 -13.43
C ALA A 56 -5.38 8.19 -13.32
N PRO A 57 -4.40 9.07 -13.17
CA PRO A 57 -4.59 10.51 -13.22
C PRO A 57 -5.09 10.94 -14.61
N SER A 58 -5.86 12.04 -14.66
CA SER A 58 -6.23 12.70 -15.92
C SER A 58 -5.10 13.58 -16.45
N ALA A 59 -4.26 14.11 -15.56
CA ALA A 59 -3.03 14.83 -15.87
C ALA A 59 -2.14 14.89 -14.63
N GLY A 60 -0.87 15.27 -14.81
CA GLY A 60 0.13 15.31 -13.75
C GLY A 60 0.78 13.97 -13.50
N THR A 61 1.70 13.93 -12.54
CA THR A 61 2.52 12.74 -12.23
C THR A 61 2.54 12.43 -10.75
N VAL A 62 2.77 11.15 -10.43
CA VAL A 62 3.02 10.64 -9.08
C VAL A 62 4.36 9.92 -9.11
N LYS A 63 5.31 10.35 -8.29
CA LYS A 63 6.62 9.71 -8.17
C LYS A 63 6.86 9.19 -6.76
N LEU A 64 7.41 8.00 -6.65
CA LEU A 64 7.86 7.38 -5.41
C LEU A 64 9.38 7.24 -5.45
N HIS A 65 10.09 7.86 -4.51
CA HIS A 65 11.55 7.89 -4.48
C HIS A 65 12.20 8.34 -5.81
N GLY A 66 11.53 9.28 -6.51
CA GLY A 66 11.95 9.80 -7.81
C GLY A 66 11.51 8.97 -9.03
N GLU A 67 10.97 7.77 -8.83
CA GLU A 67 10.45 6.93 -9.90
C GLU A 67 8.98 7.23 -10.21
N ASP A 68 8.65 7.42 -11.48
CA ASP A 68 7.26 7.63 -11.92
C ASP A 68 6.44 6.34 -11.77
N LEU A 69 5.25 6.48 -11.21
CA LEU A 69 4.32 5.38 -10.99
C LEU A 69 3.32 5.20 -12.16
N ALA A 70 3.41 5.98 -13.22
CA ALA A 70 2.51 5.92 -14.35
C ALA A 70 2.51 4.52 -15.01
N GLY A 71 1.32 3.98 -15.24
CA GLY A 71 1.15 2.66 -15.87
C GLY A 71 1.46 1.45 -14.97
N LEU A 72 1.83 1.67 -13.72
CA LEU A 72 2.05 0.58 -12.76
C LEU A 72 0.73 0.15 -12.13
N GLU A 73 0.59 -1.16 -11.91
CA GLU A 73 -0.52 -1.73 -11.16
C GLU A 73 -0.31 -1.58 -9.64
N PRO A 74 -1.39 -1.53 -8.82
CA PRO A 74 -1.28 -1.35 -7.38
C PRO A 74 -0.33 -2.32 -6.67
N PHE A 75 -0.27 -3.58 -7.12
CA PHE A 75 0.64 -4.57 -6.55
C PHE A 75 2.12 -4.28 -6.86
N GLN A 76 2.42 -3.67 -8.00
CA GLN A 76 3.78 -3.26 -8.37
C GLN A 76 4.23 -2.08 -7.51
N ILE A 77 3.33 -1.13 -7.24
CA ILE A 77 3.58 0.02 -6.37
C ILE A 77 3.80 -0.43 -4.92
N ASN A 78 3.01 -1.40 -4.46
CA ASN A 78 3.21 -2.01 -3.14
C ASN A 78 4.60 -2.62 -2.99
N ARG A 79 5.09 -3.31 -4.03
CA ARG A 79 6.45 -3.88 -4.07
C ARG A 79 7.57 -2.84 -4.06
N LYS A 80 7.28 -1.60 -4.46
CA LYS A 80 8.21 -0.47 -4.36
C LYS A 80 8.20 0.19 -2.98
N GLY A 81 7.41 -0.33 -2.03
CA GLY A 81 7.38 0.12 -0.65
C GLY A 81 6.23 1.07 -0.28
N LEU A 82 5.30 1.36 -1.21
CA LEU A 82 4.12 2.14 -0.90
C LEU A 82 2.96 1.21 -0.52
N SER A 83 2.59 1.20 0.74
CA SER A 83 1.43 0.44 1.23
C SER A 83 0.28 1.36 1.64
N ARG A 84 -0.93 0.83 1.64
CA ARG A 84 -2.12 1.50 2.11
C ARG A 84 -2.92 0.59 3.03
N SER A 85 -3.28 1.10 4.20
CA SER A 85 -4.29 0.47 5.05
C SER A 85 -5.69 0.85 4.57
N PHE A 86 -6.62 -0.09 4.63
CA PHE A 86 -8.02 0.11 4.27
C PHE A 86 -8.90 0.03 5.50
N GLN A 87 -9.99 0.77 5.51
CA GLN A 87 -10.98 0.75 6.58
C GLN A 87 -11.66 -0.61 6.69
N ILE A 88 -11.89 -1.27 5.56
CA ILE A 88 -12.37 -2.64 5.48
C ILE A 88 -11.20 -3.50 5.00
N THR A 89 -10.71 -4.38 5.85
CA THR A 89 -9.63 -5.31 5.53
C THR A 89 -10.19 -6.57 4.88
N ASN A 90 -9.57 -6.98 3.79
CA ASN A 90 -9.81 -8.30 3.19
C ASN A 90 -8.92 -9.31 3.89
N ILE A 91 -9.53 -10.15 4.71
CA ILE A 91 -8.88 -11.30 5.34
C ILE A 91 -9.43 -12.60 4.72
N PHE A 92 -8.74 -13.68 4.94
CA PHE A 92 -9.22 -15.02 4.60
C PHE A 92 -9.95 -15.60 5.82
N PRO A 93 -11.30 -15.54 5.87
CA PRO A 93 -12.06 -15.89 7.08
C PRO A 93 -11.99 -17.36 7.45
N ALA A 94 -11.66 -18.24 6.51
CA ALA A 94 -11.47 -19.66 6.73
C ALA A 94 -10.06 -20.04 7.24
N MET A 95 -9.16 -19.05 7.34
CA MET A 95 -7.79 -19.25 7.82
C MET A 95 -7.64 -18.65 9.22
N SER A 96 -6.76 -19.25 10.03
CA SER A 96 -6.42 -18.70 11.35
C SER A 96 -5.76 -17.32 11.25
N VAL A 97 -5.69 -16.60 12.37
CA VAL A 97 -4.99 -15.31 12.46
C VAL A 97 -3.52 -15.48 12.05
N PHE A 98 -2.88 -16.54 12.51
CA PHE A 98 -1.50 -16.89 12.15
C PHE A 98 -1.34 -17.08 10.64
N GLU A 99 -2.22 -17.84 10.01
CA GLU A 99 -2.14 -18.11 8.58
C GLU A 99 -2.36 -16.84 7.74
N ASN A 100 -3.27 -15.94 8.13
CA ASN A 100 -3.46 -14.66 7.50
C ASN A 100 -2.19 -13.81 7.55
N VAL A 101 -1.54 -13.71 8.73
CA VAL A 101 -0.27 -12.97 8.88
C VAL A 101 0.84 -13.64 8.08
N ARG A 102 0.94 -14.97 8.11
CA ARG A 102 1.93 -15.73 7.34
C ARG A 102 1.78 -15.52 5.84
N CYS A 103 0.54 -15.48 5.32
CA CYS A 103 0.27 -15.17 3.91
C CYS A 103 0.79 -13.78 3.52
N ALA A 104 0.64 -12.78 4.39
CA ALA A 104 1.16 -11.44 4.12
C ALA A 104 2.70 -11.40 4.03
N LEU A 105 3.40 -12.30 4.73
CA LEU A 105 4.86 -12.40 4.72
C LEU A 105 5.43 -13.11 3.49
N LEU A 106 4.65 -13.91 2.78
CA LEU A 106 5.15 -14.73 1.66
C LEU A 106 5.94 -13.94 0.64
N TRP A 107 5.40 -12.78 0.26
CA TRP A 107 6.06 -11.96 -0.75
C TRP A 107 7.37 -11.32 -0.26
N SER A 108 7.38 -10.80 0.97
CA SER A 108 8.54 -10.12 1.56
C SER A 108 9.74 -11.07 1.74
N GLN A 109 9.46 -12.36 1.91
CA GLN A 109 10.47 -13.41 2.05
C GLN A 109 10.79 -14.13 0.73
N GLY A 110 10.36 -13.57 -0.41
CA GLY A 110 10.75 -14.08 -1.73
C GLY A 110 10.00 -15.33 -2.20
N TYR A 111 8.95 -15.78 -1.50
CA TYR A 111 8.08 -16.87 -1.93
C TYR A 111 7.20 -16.42 -3.11
N LYS A 112 7.80 -16.43 -4.31
CA LYS A 112 7.11 -16.14 -5.57
C LYS A 112 6.67 -17.47 -6.19
N TYR A 113 5.39 -17.69 -6.39
CA TYR A 113 4.85 -18.81 -7.19
C TYR A 113 5.64 -20.14 -7.10
N SER A 114 6.09 -20.51 -5.92
CA SER A 114 6.86 -21.73 -5.72
C SER A 114 5.94 -22.88 -5.36
N PHE A 115 5.71 -23.79 -6.30
CA PHE A 115 4.94 -25.02 -6.08
C PHE A 115 5.69 -26.06 -5.23
N TRP A 116 7.01 -25.91 -5.07
CA TRP A 116 7.87 -26.89 -4.39
C TRP A 116 8.17 -26.55 -2.93
N ASN A 117 7.99 -25.30 -2.52
CA ASN A 117 8.23 -24.88 -1.15
C ASN A 117 6.96 -25.04 -0.32
N LEU A 118 6.95 -26.05 0.54
CA LEU A 118 5.89 -26.22 1.52
C LEU A 118 5.96 -25.10 2.56
N VAL A 119 5.09 -24.11 2.42
CA VAL A 119 4.95 -22.94 3.32
C VAL A 119 4.86 -23.38 4.80
N ASN A 120 4.24 -24.53 5.07
CA ASN A 120 4.10 -25.09 6.42
C ASN A 120 5.43 -25.56 7.04
N ARG A 121 6.49 -25.76 6.25
CA ARG A 121 7.81 -26.17 6.71
C ARG A 121 8.81 -25.02 6.84
N SER A 122 8.41 -23.82 6.43
CA SER A 122 9.29 -22.64 6.56
C SER A 122 9.30 -22.15 8.00
N ARG A 123 10.42 -22.36 8.67
CA ARG A 123 10.69 -21.84 10.02
C ARG A 123 10.72 -20.31 10.02
N GLU A 124 11.30 -19.72 9.02
CA GLU A 124 11.43 -18.26 8.86
C GLU A 124 10.08 -17.56 8.75
N LEU A 125 9.12 -18.11 7.96
CA LEU A 125 7.75 -17.61 7.88
C LEU A 125 7.00 -17.75 9.20
N THR A 126 7.23 -18.87 9.90
CA THR A 126 6.59 -19.14 11.20
C THR A 126 7.08 -18.13 12.25
N GLU A 127 8.40 -18.01 12.42
CA GLU A 127 9.00 -17.07 13.36
C GLU A 127 8.69 -15.61 13.01
N GLY A 128 8.60 -15.28 11.71
CA GLY A 128 8.19 -13.96 11.24
C GLY A 128 6.75 -13.62 11.60
N ALA A 129 5.83 -14.57 11.41
CA ALA A 129 4.43 -14.41 11.77
C ALA A 129 4.25 -14.28 13.29
N ASP A 130 4.92 -15.13 14.08
CA ASP A 130 4.85 -15.08 15.54
C ASP A 130 5.38 -13.74 16.08
N ARG A 131 6.47 -13.20 15.54
CA ARG A 131 6.99 -11.87 15.92
C ARG A 131 5.98 -10.74 15.66
N ILE A 132 5.28 -10.78 14.51
CA ILE A 132 4.25 -9.78 14.19
C ILE A 132 3.07 -9.93 15.15
N LEU A 133 2.62 -11.14 15.41
CA LEU A 133 1.52 -11.41 16.35
C LEU A 133 1.86 -10.95 17.77
N ASP A 134 3.09 -11.14 18.21
CA ASP A 134 3.58 -10.64 19.50
C ASP A 134 3.54 -9.11 19.56
N GLN A 135 4.04 -8.42 18.52
CA GLN A 135 4.03 -6.96 18.45
C GLN A 135 2.64 -6.32 18.54
N ILE A 136 1.61 -7.05 18.09
CA ILE A 136 0.21 -6.57 18.12
C ILE A 136 -0.62 -7.23 19.22
N ASN A 137 0.02 -7.94 20.16
CA ASN A 137 -0.60 -8.66 21.29
C ASN A 137 -1.68 -9.67 20.86
N LEU A 138 -1.47 -10.38 19.77
CA LEU A 138 -2.36 -11.42 19.25
C LEU A 138 -1.73 -12.81 19.24
N LEU A 139 -0.56 -13.00 19.84
CA LEU A 139 0.14 -14.30 19.85
C LEU A 139 -0.70 -15.41 20.50
N GLU A 140 -1.43 -15.11 21.58
CA GLU A 140 -2.32 -16.07 22.26
C GLU A 140 -3.54 -16.46 21.41
N ARG A 141 -3.88 -15.68 20.39
CA ARG A 141 -5.02 -15.89 19.47
C ARG A 141 -4.59 -16.36 18.08
N ARG A 142 -3.42 -17.01 18.01
CA ARG A 142 -2.83 -17.36 16.69
C ARG A 142 -3.65 -18.41 15.91
N ASN A 143 -4.41 -19.30 16.59
CA ASN A 143 -5.20 -20.41 16.01
C ASN A 143 -6.69 -20.05 15.88
#